data_7c579e9a8712f968c2393b69dc484c23
#
_entry.id   7c579e9a8712f968c2393b69dc484c23
#
_cell.length_a   1.000
_cell.length_b   1.000
_cell.length_c   1.000
_cell.angle_alpha   90.00
_cell.angle_beta   90.00
_cell.angle_gamma   90.00
#
_symmetry.space_group_name_H-M   'P 1'
#
loop_
_entity.id
_entity.type
_entity.pdbx_description
1 polymer ?
#
loop_
_entity_poly.entity_id
_entity_poly.type
_entity_poly.pdbx_seq_one_letter_code
_entity_poly.pdbx_strand_id
1 'polypeptide(L)'
;MGAGCSAPVFHVKGPSHRLVQVRQRPAPCTSQGCRQQRFAFYNSSMSILHYTRAQKLPEILQQRIMVLDGAMGTMIQRFKLDESQYRGERFKDFHKDIKGNNELLSLTRPDVITDIHQRYLAAGADMIETNTFGATRIAQADYDMADLAVEMNLASARLARAACDKFSTPDKPRFVLGALGPTPKTASISPDVNDPGARNVSFEELRASYHEQVQALVQGGVDVLLVETIFDTLNAKAALFAIDEFFEASGERLPIIISGTVTDASGRILSGQTVTAFWHSVRHAQPLAIGLNCALGATLMRPYIQELNRAAPDTFISCYPNAGLPNPMSDTGFDETPEVTSRLVAEFAKEGLVNIVGGCCGTTPDHIGAIHQAVAPLAGRRVQRPYFYKETA
;
A
#
# COMPACT_ATOMS: atom_id res chain seq x y z
N MET A 1 -8.25 3.13 54.99
CA MET A 1 -9.20 4.28 54.90
C MET A 1 -8.83 5.02 53.60
N GLY A 2 -9.58 4.73 52.56
CA GLY A 2 -9.35 5.33 51.25
C GLY A 2 -10.19 6.60 51.10
N ALA A 3 -9.53 7.73 50.95
CA ALA A 3 -10.18 8.97 50.58
C ALA A 3 -10.24 9.06 49.04
N GLY A 4 -11.42 8.83 48.49
CA GLY A 4 -11.69 9.06 47.07
C GLY A 4 -11.82 10.57 46.80
N CYS A 5 -10.93 11.11 45.94
CA CYS A 5 -11.11 12.45 45.39
C CYS A 5 -12.15 12.41 44.26
N SER A 6 -13.38 12.77 44.57
CA SER A 6 -14.40 13.07 43.56
C SER A 6 -14.30 14.54 43.14
N ALA A 7 -14.11 14.78 41.84
CA ALA A 7 -14.11 16.13 41.28
C ALA A 7 -15.54 16.70 41.24
N PRO A 8 -15.75 18.00 41.49
CA PRO A 8 -17.07 18.63 41.47
C PRO A 8 -17.63 18.69 40.02
N VAL A 9 -18.91 18.38 39.90
CA VAL A 9 -19.68 18.47 38.64
C VAL A 9 -20.48 19.76 38.65
N PHE A 10 -20.25 20.65 37.68
CA PHE A 10 -21.06 21.86 37.52
C PHE A 10 -22.04 21.68 36.34
N HIS A 11 -23.27 22.15 36.54
CA HIS A 11 -24.30 22.12 35.51
C HIS A 11 -24.46 23.52 34.91
N VAL A 12 -24.26 23.65 33.60
CA VAL A 12 -24.49 24.89 32.83
C VAL A 12 -25.67 24.69 31.90
N LYS A 13 -26.67 25.58 31.98
CA LYS A 13 -27.81 25.55 31.05
C LYS A 13 -27.41 26.21 29.71
N GLY A 14 -27.45 25.44 28.62
CA GLY A 14 -27.33 25.99 27.27
C GLY A 14 -28.70 26.32 26.67
N PRO A 15 -28.76 27.01 25.50
CA PRO A 15 -30.01 27.56 24.95
C PRO A 15 -31.01 26.52 24.40
N SER A 16 -30.78 25.24 24.55
CA SER A 16 -31.67 24.15 24.07
C SER A 16 -31.91 23.08 25.14
N HIS A 17 -32.37 23.40 26.32
CA HIS A 17 -32.88 22.51 27.38
C HIS A 17 -32.23 21.08 27.55
N ARG A 18 -31.02 20.82 27.01
CA ARG A 18 -30.25 19.59 27.27
C ARG A 18 -29.08 19.88 28.21
N LEU A 19 -28.99 19.13 29.29
CA LEU A 19 -27.85 19.16 30.22
C LEU A 19 -26.64 18.52 29.53
N VAL A 20 -25.57 19.30 29.33
CA VAL A 20 -24.28 18.79 28.86
C VAL A 20 -23.35 18.64 30.04
N GLN A 21 -22.87 17.44 30.30
CA GLN A 21 -21.83 17.21 31.32
C GLN A 21 -20.46 17.62 30.76
N VAL A 22 -19.91 18.70 31.24
CA VAL A 22 -18.53 19.12 30.96
C VAL A 22 -17.63 18.63 32.06
N ARG A 23 -16.75 17.69 31.81
CA ARG A 23 -15.66 17.31 32.72
C ARG A 23 -14.51 18.29 32.58
N GLN A 24 -14.17 19.00 33.65
CA GLN A 24 -12.94 19.80 33.67
C GLN A 24 -11.71 18.92 33.66
N ARG A 25 -10.67 19.35 32.94
CA ARG A 25 -9.34 18.72 33.01
C ARG A 25 -8.82 18.81 34.43
N PRO A 26 -8.30 17.74 35.03
CA PRO A 26 -7.67 17.82 36.34
C PRO A 26 -6.47 18.77 36.31
N ALA A 27 -6.31 19.55 37.39
CA ALA A 27 -5.16 20.43 37.58
C ALA A 27 -3.84 19.63 37.53
N PRO A 28 -2.71 20.24 37.14
CA PRO A 28 -1.42 19.53 37.09
C PRO A 28 -1.01 19.08 38.50
N CYS A 29 -0.85 17.76 38.64
CA CYS A 29 -0.43 17.12 39.89
C CYS A 29 1.10 17.26 40.05
N THR A 30 1.56 17.88 41.12
CA THR A 30 2.97 18.20 41.40
C THR A 30 3.70 17.17 42.28
N SER A 31 3.06 16.03 42.64
CA SER A 31 3.67 15.01 43.49
C SER A 31 4.35 13.89 42.71
N GLN A 32 5.46 13.36 43.23
CA GLN A 32 6.23 12.24 42.66
C GLN A 32 5.37 10.99 42.37
N GLY A 33 4.29 10.75 43.13
CA GLY A 33 3.38 9.63 42.89
C GLY A 33 2.57 9.71 41.60
N CYS A 34 2.30 10.92 41.06
CA CYS A 34 1.63 11.12 39.79
C CYS A 34 2.54 10.85 38.57
N ARG A 35 3.87 10.94 38.70
CA ARG A 35 4.82 10.59 37.65
C ARG A 35 4.85 9.10 37.37
N GLN A 36 4.78 8.27 38.41
CA GLN A 36 4.75 6.82 38.24
C GLN A 36 3.46 6.33 37.61
N GLN A 37 2.31 6.93 37.92
CA GLN A 37 1.04 6.57 37.24
C GLN A 37 0.96 7.03 35.79
N ARG A 38 1.60 8.15 35.41
CA ARG A 38 1.68 8.55 34.00
C ARG A 38 2.57 7.62 33.15
N PHE A 39 3.63 7.05 33.72
CA PHE A 39 4.45 6.04 33.05
C PHE A 39 3.74 4.69 32.92
N ALA A 40 2.86 4.33 33.85
CA ALA A 40 2.08 3.10 33.81
C ALA A 40 0.98 3.12 32.73
N PHE A 41 0.43 4.30 32.38
CA PHE A 41 -0.53 4.43 31.25
C PHE A 41 0.12 4.37 29.87
N TYR A 42 1.44 4.62 29.76
CA TYR A 42 2.18 4.43 28.50
C TYR A 42 2.68 3.00 28.30
N ASN A 43 2.61 2.16 29.33
CA ASN A 43 2.88 0.72 29.28
C ASN A 43 1.61 -0.14 29.18
N SER A 44 0.47 0.43 28.73
CA SER A 44 -0.63 -0.42 28.31
C SER A 44 -0.13 -1.24 27.10
N SER A 45 0.00 -2.53 27.30
CA SER A 45 0.35 -3.59 26.37
C SER A 45 0.07 -3.16 24.93
N MET A 46 1.12 -2.91 24.13
CA MET A 46 0.97 -2.90 22.67
C MET A 46 0.36 -4.26 22.35
N SER A 47 -0.91 -4.28 22.01
CA SER A 47 -1.59 -5.51 21.59
C SER A 47 -0.88 -6.01 20.36
N ILE A 48 -0.33 -7.22 20.46
CA ILE A 48 0.32 -7.87 19.33
C ILE A 48 -0.73 -8.04 18.24
N LEU A 49 -0.44 -7.56 17.04
CA LEU A 49 -1.32 -7.70 15.90
C LEU A 49 -1.38 -9.18 15.47
N HIS A 50 -2.58 -9.74 15.49
CA HIS A 50 -2.83 -11.07 14.96
C HIS A 50 -3.47 -10.95 13.59
N TYR A 51 -2.78 -11.37 12.54
CA TYR A 51 -3.34 -11.43 11.20
C TYR A 51 -4.23 -12.66 11.03
N THR A 52 -5.37 -12.48 10.36
CA THR A 52 -6.30 -13.58 10.01
C THR A 52 -5.83 -14.31 8.76
N ARG A 53 -5.07 -13.61 7.88
CA ARG A 53 -4.45 -14.15 6.66
C ARG A 53 -2.95 -13.88 6.66
N ALA A 54 -2.20 -14.57 5.81
CA ALA A 54 -0.75 -14.40 5.67
C ALA A 54 0.04 -14.44 7.01
N GLN A 55 -0.40 -15.25 7.96
CA GLN A 55 0.15 -15.31 9.33
C GLN A 55 1.64 -15.62 9.38
N LYS A 56 2.17 -16.37 8.39
CA LYS A 56 3.60 -16.70 8.27
C LYS A 56 4.45 -15.57 7.66
N LEU A 57 3.82 -14.56 7.07
CA LEU A 57 4.52 -13.52 6.33
C LEU A 57 5.54 -12.75 7.19
N PRO A 58 5.22 -12.32 8.43
CA PRO A 58 6.20 -11.66 9.28
C PRO A 58 7.44 -12.53 9.60
N GLU A 59 7.23 -13.81 9.80
CA GLU A 59 8.31 -14.76 10.06
C GLU A 59 9.22 -14.94 8.83
N ILE A 60 8.63 -15.11 7.66
CA ILE A 60 9.38 -15.23 6.40
C ILE A 60 10.23 -13.97 6.15
N LEU A 61 9.66 -12.78 6.37
CA LEU A 61 10.36 -11.50 6.20
C LEU A 61 11.54 -11.30 7.16
N GLN A 62 11.56 -12.00 8.28
CA GLN A 62 12.71 -12.00 9.19
C GLN A 62 13.82 -12.96 8.74
N GLN A 63 13.46 -14.02 8.01
CA GLN A 63 14.39 -15.04 7.57
C GLN A 63 15.05 -14.68 6.24
N ARG A 64 14.33 -14.05 5.33
CA ARG A 64 14.83 -13.73 3.99
C ARG A 64 14.16 -12.49 3.39
N ILE A 65 14.77 -11.96 2.36
CA ILE A 65 14.15 -10.94 1.51
C ILE A 65 13.05 -11.61 0.66
N MET A 66 11.91 -10.94 0.55
CA MET A 66 10.83 -11.36 -0.33
C MET A 66 10.82 -10.50 -1.61
N VAL A 67 10.45 -11.13 -2.72
CA VAL A 67 10.42 -10.50 -4.02
C VAL A 67 8.97 -10.26 -4.44
N LEU A 68 8.63 -8.99 -4.64
CA LEU A 68 7.39 -8.54 -5.26
C LEU A 68 7.52 -8.67 -6.78
N ASP A 69 6.41 -8.73 -7.49
CA ASP A 69 6.39 -8.72 -8.94
C ASP A 69 6.83 -7.38 -9.55
N GLY A 70 6.59 -7.21 -10.82
CA GLY A 70 6.90 -6.00 -11.58
C GLY A 70 5.67 -5.40 -12.23
N ALA A 71 5.90 -4.43 -13.11
CA ALA A 71 4.87 -3.58 -13.69
C ALA A 71 3.83 -4.34 -14.52
N MET A 72 2.61 -4.43 -14.01
CA MET A 72 1.45 -4.94 -14.76
C MET A 72 1.22 -4.12 -16.04
N GLY A 73 1.21 -2.79 -15.96
CA GLY A 73 1.00 -1.92 -17.10
C GLY A 73 2.05 -2.06 -18.20
N THR A 74 3.33 -2.21 -17.85
CA THR A 74 4.42 -2.47 -18.82
C THR A 74 4.19 -3.80 -19.55
N MET A 75 3.74 -4.83 -18.86
CA MET A 75 3.46 -6.12 -19.47
C MET A 75 2.23 -6.07 -20.35
N ILE A 76 1.15 -5.40 -19.96
CA ILE A 76 -0.05 -5.20 -20.79
C ILE A 76 0.31 -4.49 -22.11
N GLN A 77 1.13 -3.45 -22.06
CA GLN A 77 1.57 -2.72 -23.26
C GLN A 77 2.27 -3.62 -24.29
N ARG A 78 2.97 -4.66 -23.84
CA ARG A 78 3.64 -5.62 -24.74
C ARG A 78 2.67 -6.48 -25.56
N PHE A 79 1.45 -6.65 -25.11
CA PHE A 79 0.39 -7.33 -25.89
C PHE A 79 -0.15 -6.47 -27.02
N LYS A 80 0.11 -5.15 -27.01
CA LYS A 80 -0.32 -4.18 -28.04
C LYS A 80 -1.81 -4.28 -28.35
N LEU A 81 -2.63 -4.45 -27.32
CA LEU A 81 -4.08 -4.61 -27.45
C LEU A 81 -4.70 -3.36 -28.09
N ASP A 82 -5.61 -3.58 -29.02
CA ASP A 82 -6.42 -2.53 -29.63
C ASP A 82 -7.72 -2.28 -28.85
N GLU A 83 -8.49 -1.28 -29.27
CA GLU A 83 -9.76 -0.91 -28.63
C GLU A 83 -10.74 -2.09 -28.60
N SER A 84 -10.82 -2.88 -29.69
CA SER A 84 -11.75 -4.02 -29.75
C SER A 84 -11.39 -5.12 -28.76
N GLN A 85 -10.10 -5.31 -28.49
CA GLN A 85 -9.60 -6.29 -27.53
C GLN A 85 -9.81 -5.82 -26.08
N TYR A 86 -9.77 -4.49 -25.81
CA TYR A 86 -10.17 -3.94 -24.52
C TYR A 86 -11.67 -4.12 -24.27
N ARG A 87 -12.51 -3.93 -25.29
CA ARG A 87 -13.97 -4.09 -25.19
C ARG A 87 -14.39 -5.55 -24.98
N GLY A 88 -13.74 -6.49 -25.66
CA GLY A 88 -14.22 -7.86 -25.75
C GLY A 88 -15.68 -7.91 -26.25
N GLU A 89 -16.34 -9.05 -26.07
CA GLU A 89 -17.76 -9.18 -26.50
C GLU A 89 -18.71 -8.36 -25.61
N ARG A 90 -18.38 -8.23 -24.32
CA ARG A 90 -19.26 -7.60 -23.32
C ARG A 90 -19.46 -6.11 -23.55
N PHE A 91 -18.46 -5.40 -24.02
CA PHE A 91 -18.47 -3.94 -24.16
C PHE A 91 -18.29 -3.49 -25.63
N LYS A 92 -18.56 -4.37 -26.60
CA LYS A 92 -18.36 -4.07 -28.03
C LYS A 92 -19.09 -2.80 -28.49
N ASP A 93 -20.28 -2.56 -27.96
CA ASP A 93 -21.13 -1.42 -28.31
C ASP A 93 -21.08 -0.29 -27.24
N PHE A 94 -20.04 -0.30 -26.36
CA PHE A 94 -19.93 0.72 -25.33
C PHE A 94 -19.70 2.10 -25.96
N HIS A 95 -20.34 3.13 -25.44
CA HIS A 95 -20.45 4.46 -26.07
C HIS A 95 -19.15 5.28 -26.03
N LYS A 96 -18.16 4.88 -25.23
CA LYS A 96 -16.90 5.59 -24.99
C LYS A 96 -15.70 4.71 -25.30
N ASP A 97 -14.57 5.31 -25.68
CA ASP A 97 -13.31 4.59 -25.81
C ASP A 97 -12.79 4.15 -24.45
N ILE A 98 -12.40 2.89 -24.35
CA ILE A 98 -11.98 2.25 -23.11
C ILE A 98 -10.57 1.66 -23.15
N LYS A 99 -9.89 1.81 -24.28
CA LYS A 99 -8.46 1.47 -24.39
C LYS A 99 -7.66 2.29 -23.40
N GLY A 100 -6.85 1.62 -22.58
CA GLY A 100 -6.10 2.21 -21.49
C GLY A 100 -6.71 1.95 -20.12
N ASN A 101 -7.96 1.50 -20.03
CA ASN A 101 -8.54 0.97 -18.80
C ASN A 101 -8.00 -0.44 -18.54
N ASN A 102 -6.80 -0.52 -17.99
CA ASN A 102 -6.11 -1.79 -17.78
C ASN A 102 -6.85 -2.69 -16.77
N GLU A 103 -7.52 -2.14 -15.80
CA GLU A 103 -8.28 -2.86 -14.78
C GLU A 103 -9.44 -3.64 -15.37
N LEU A 104 -10.05 -3.11 -16.43
CA LEU A 104 -11.12 -3.76 -17.19
C LEU A 104 -10.67 -5.08 -17.83
N LEU A 105 -9.40 -5.23 -18.16
CA LEU A 105 -8.86 -6.46 -18.76
C LEU A 105 -9.02 -7.68 -17.84
N SER A 106 -9.18 -7.49 -16.54
CA SER A 106 -9.54 -8.59 -15.62
C SER A 106 -10.90 -9.20 -15.94
N LEU A 107 -11.80 -8.46 -16.63
CA LEU A 107 -13.10 -8.93 -17.09
C LEU A 107 -13.11 -9.34 -18.56
N THR A 108 -12.41 -8.59 -19.44
CA THR A 108 -12.48 -8.78 -20.89
C THR A 108 -11.36 -9.65 -21.45
N ARG A 109 -10.19 -9.66 -20.78
CA ARG A 109 -9.00 -10.43 -21.17
C ARG A 109 -8.34 -11.09 -19.95
N PRO A 110 -9.08 -11.90 -19.17
CA PRO A 110 -8.53 -12.59 -18.01
C PRO A 110 -7.36 -13.52 -18.36
N ASP A 111 -7.29 -13.99 -19.61
CA ASP A 111 -6.17 -14.76 -20.17
C ASP A 111 -4.85 -13.96 -20.11
N VAL A 112 -4.87 -12.69 -20.50
CA VAL A 112 -3.70 -11.80 -20.51
C VAL A 112 -3.22 -11.54 -19.07
N ILE A 113 -4.14 -11.19 -18.18
CA ILE A 113 -3.79 -10.91 -16.77
C ILE A 113 -3.24 -12.17 -16.08
N THR A 114 -3.86 -13.32 -16.30
CA THR A 114 -3.36 -14.60 -15.78
C THR A 114 -1.97 -14.93 -16.27
N ASP A 115 -1.70 -14.77 -17.57
CA ASP A 115 -0.39 -15.02 -18.17
C ASP A 115 0.69 -14.13 -17.53
N ILE A 116 0.41 -12.84 -17.34
CA ILE A 116 1.34 -11.90 -16.70
C ILE A 116 1.66 -12.35 -15.27
N HIS A 117 0.65 -12.64 -14.44
CA HIS A 117 0.85 -13.15 -13.08
C HIS A 117 1.71 -14.41 -13.06
N GLN A 118 1.42 -15.38 -13.93
CA GLN A 118 2.18 -16.63 -14.00
C GLN A 118 3.64 -16.40 -14.41
N ARG A 119 3.91 -15.49 -15.33
CA ARG A 119 5.29 -15.14 -15.73
C ARG A 119 6.09 -14.53 -14.57
N TYR A 120 5.50 -13.64 -13.79
CA TYR A 120 6.17 -13.07 -12.61
C TYR A 120 6.42 -14.12 -11.52
N LEU A 121 5.45 -15.00 -11.26
CA LEU A 121 5.62 -16.10 -10.31
C LEU A 121 6.68 -17.10 -10.76
N ALA A 122 6.74 -17.42 -12.06
CA ALA A 122 7.77 -18.28 -12.64
C ALA A 122 9.17 -17.65 -12.57
N ALA A 123 9.26 -16.32 -12.71
CA ALA A 123 10.50 -15.57 -12.53
C ALA A 123 11.00 -15.54 -11.09
N GLY A 124 10.18 -15.92 -10.11
CA GLY A 124 10.58 -16.06 -8.72
C GLY A 124 9.90 -15.11 -7.74
N ALA A 125 8.94 -14.27 -8.18
CA ALA A 125 8.17 -13.41 -7.29
C ALA A 125 7.50 -14.22 -6.17
N ASP A 126 7.63 -13.78 -4.94
CA ASP A 126 6.95 -14.33 -3.77
C ASP A 126 5.56 -13.73 -3.57
N MET A 127 5.39 -12.51 -4.06
CA MET A 127 4.21 -11.67 -3.94
C MET A 127 3.83 -11.13 -5.31
N ILE A 128 2.55 -11.12 -5.64
CA ILE A 128 2.03 -10.47 -6.85
C ILE A 128 0.90 -9.51 -6.50
N GLU A 129 0.87 -8.38 -7.19
CA GLU A 129 -0.16 -7.36 -7.06
C GLU A 129 -1.38 -7.70 -7.91
N THR A 130 -2.58 -7.41 -7.43
CA THR A 130 -3.79 -7.48 -8.24
C THR A 130 -3.79 -6.38 -9.32
N ASN A 131 -4.44 -6.62 -10.45
CA ASN A 131 -4.62 -5.60 -11.49
C ASN A 131 -5.75 -4.64 -11.13
N THR A 132 -5.56 -3.89 -10.01
CA THR A 132 -6.61 -3.05 -9.40
C THR A 132 -6.14 -1.65 -9.01
N PHE A 133 -4.99 -1.21 -9.53
CA PHE A 133 -4.38 0.08 -9.20
C PHE A 133 -5.36 1.26 -9.34
N GLY A 134 -6.10 1.32 -10.44
CA GLY A 134 -7.14 2.31 -10.71
C GLY A 134 -8.58 1.77 -10.61
N ALA A 135 -8.81 0.63 -9.93
CA ALA A 135 -10.14 0.01 -9.83
C ALA A 135 -11.04 0.62 -8.75
N THR A 136 -10.90 1.90 -8.45
CA THR A 136 -11.83 2.63 -7.58
C THR A 136 -13.00 3.18 -8.37
N ARG A 137 -14.16 3.34 -7.75
CA ARG A 137 -15.33 4.01 -8.35
C ARG A 137 -14.97 5.41 -8.89
N ILE A 138 -14.12 6.14 -8.17
CA ILE A 138 -13.67 7.49 -8.55
C ILE A 138 -12.83 7.46 -9.82
N ALA A 139 -11.88 6.52 -9.95
CA ALA A 139 -11.04 6.42 -11.13
C ALA A 139 -11.81 5.85 -12.33
N GLN A 140 -12.67 4.85 -12.11
CA GLN A 140 -13.47 4.23 -13.16
C GLN A 140 -14.58 5.15 -13.72
N ALA A 141 -14.93 6.22 -12.98
CA ALA A 141 -15.83 7.24 -13.49
C ALA A 141 -15.28 7.98 -14.74
N ASP A 142 -13.95 8.02 -14.90
CA ASP A 142 -13.32 8.61 -16.09
C ASP A 142 -13.63 7.82 -17.38
N TYR A 143 -14.00 6.54 -17.23
CA TYR A 143 -14.43 5.66 -18.31
C TYR A 143 -15.95 5.41 -18.33
N ASP A 144 -16.74 6.10 -17.49
CA ASP A 144 -18.17 5.84 -17.26
C ASP A 144 -18.45 4.40 -16.79
N MET A 145 -17.49 3.80 -16.06
CA MET A 145 -17.51 2.41 -15.57
C MET A 145 -17.46 2.30 -14.04
N ALA A 146 -17.82 3.36 -13.33
CA ALA A 146 -17.78 3.39 -11.85
C ALA A 146 -18.52 2.20 -11.20
N ASP A 147 -19.65 1.77 -11.78
CA ASP A 147 -20.45 0.67 -11.25
C ASP A 147 -19.81 -0.73 -11.43
N LEU A 148 -18.75 -0.82 -12.23
CA LEU A 148 -17.98 -2.05 -12.42
C LEU A 148 -16.79 -2.19 -11.47
N ALA A 149 -16.51 -1.19 -10.62
CA ALA A 149 -15.35 -1.18 -9.73
C ALA A 149 -15.29 -2.44 -8.85
N VAL A 150 -16.40 -2.83 -8.23
CA VAL A 150 -16.50 -4.04 -7.39
C VAL A 150 -16.17 -5.30 -8.19
N GLU A 151 -16.76 -5.44 -9.37
CA GLU A 151 -16.56 -6.61 -10.22
C GLU A 151 -15.10 -6.72 -10.70
N MET A 152 -14.48 -5.59 -11.09
CA MET A 152 -13.08 -5.54 -11.50
C MET A 152 -12.15 -5.99 -10.36
N ASN A 153 -12.33 -5.45 -9.16
CA ASN A 153 -11.53 -5.82 -7.99
C ASN A 153 -11.69 -7.30 -7.63
N LEU A 154 -12.92 -7.80 -7.60
CA LEU A 154 -13.21 -9.19 -7.29
C LEU A 154 -12.61 -10.16 -8.31
N ALA A 155 -12.77 -9.87 -9.60
CA ALA A 155 -12.22 -10.68 -10.68
C ALA A 155 -10.69 -10.69 -10.64
N SER A 156 -10.06 -9.52 -10.52
CA SER A 156 -8.60 -9.39 -10.48
C SER A 156 -8.00 -10.13 -9.28
N ALA A 157 -8.58 -9.99 -8.10
CA ALA A 157 -8.11 -10.71 -6.91
C ALA A 157 -8.20 -12.24 -7.08
N ARG A 158 -9.29 -12.73 -7.69
CA ARG A 158 -9.45 -14.17 -7.99
C ARG A 158 -8.43 -14.70 -9.00
N LEU A 159 -8.11 -13.92 -10.05
CA LEU A 159 -7.09 -14.29 -11.03
C LEU A 159 -5.71 -14.40 -10.37
N ALA A 160 -5.33 -13.39 -9.57
CA ALA A 160 -4.08 -13.41 -8.84
C ALA A 160 -4.02 -14.57 -7.82
N ARG A 161 -5.12 -14.83 -7.09
CA ARG A 161 -5.22 -15.95 -6.15
C ARG A 161 -5.02 -17.29 -6.84
N ALA A 162 -5.73 -17.53 -7.94
CA ALA A 162 -5.59 -18.76 -8.72
C ALA A 162 -4.15 -18.96 -9.25
N ALA A 163 -3.49 -17.88 -9.68
CA ALA A 163 -2.10 -17.94 -10.09
C ALA A 163 -1.17 -18.28 -8.91
N CYS A 164 -1.34 -17.62 -7.76
CA CYS A 164 -0.56 -17.93 -6.56
C CYS A 164 -0.75 -19.36 -6.07
N ASP A 165 -1.97 -19.88 -6.07
CA ASP A 165 -2.26 -21.26 -5.64
C ASP A 165 -1.56 -22.29 -6.51
N LYS A 166 -1.48 -22.03 -7.83
CA LYS A 166 -0.77 -22.88 -8.77
C LYS A 166 0.75 -22.94 -8.51
N PHE A 167 1.34 -21.85 -8.03
CA PHE A 167 2.80 -21.71 -7.86
C PHE A 167 3.26 -21.87 -6.40
N SER A 168 2.34 -21.85 -5.43
CA SER A 168 2.67 -22.01 -4.01
C SER A 168 3.13 -23.43 -3.69
N THR A 169 4.17 -23.50 -2.86
CA THR A 169 4.63 -24.76 -2.23
C THR A 169 4.77 -24.53 -0.73
N PRO A 170 4.83 -25.59 0.11
CA PRO A 170 5.06 -25.44 1.55
C PRO A 170 6.32 -24.63 1.88
N ASP A 171 7.39 -24.80 1.09
CA ASP A 171 8.68 -24.12 1.29
C ASP A 171 8.74 -22.74 0.65
N LYS A 172 7.90 -22.48 -0.34
CA LYS A 172 7.81 -21.19 -1.03
C LYS A 172 6.36 -20.77 -1.25
N PRO A 173 5.66 -20.35 -0.19
CA PRO A 173 4.29 -19.83 -0.31
C PRO A 173 4.30 -18.53 -1.13
N ARG A 174 3.22 -18.33 -1.90
CA ARG A 174 3.00 -17.12 -2.70
C ARG A 174 1.85 -16.33 -2.11
N PHE A 175 1.93 -15.00 -2.17
CA PHE A 175 0.95 -14.11 -1.57
C PHE A 175 0.37 -13.16 -2.60
N VAL A 176 -0.92 -12.90 -2.46
CA VAL A 176 -1.65 -11.91 -3.28
C VAL A 176 -1.76 -10.61 -2.52
N LEU A 177 -1.24 -9.53 -3.11
CA LEU A 177 -1.38 -8.18 -2.61
C LEU A 177 -2.54 -7.48 -3.33
N GLY A 178 -3.55 -7.07 -2.57
CA GLY A 178 -4.63 -6.23 -3.09
C GLY A 178 -4.14 -4.79 -3.25
N ALA A 179 -3.88 -4.39 -4.49
CA ALA A 179 -3.35 -3.06 -4.80
C ALA A 179 -4.44 -1.99 -4.71
N LEU A 180 -4.21 -0.98 -3.86
CA LEU A 180 -5.01 0.24 -3.73
C LEU A 180 -4.13 1.41 -4.16
N GLY A 181 -4.24 1.80 -5.42
CA GLY A 181 -3.51 2.94 -5.98
C GLY A 181 -4.15 4.29 -5.64
N PRO A 182 -3.51 5.40 -6.01
CA PRO A 182 -4.07 6.73 -5.86
C PRO A 182 -5.25 6.94 -6.81
N THR A 183 -6.11 7.89 -6.47
CA THR A 183 -7.18 8.33 -7.36
C THR A 183 -6.74 9.53 -8.21
N PRO A 184 -7.37 9.76 -9.38
CA PRO A 184 -7.08 10.94 -10.21
C PRO A 184 -7.47 12.25 -9.53
N LYS A 185 -8.29 12.20 -8.48
CA LYS A 185 -8.67 13.35 -7.65
C LYS A 185 -7.93 13.32 -6.33
N THR A 186 -7.49 14.51 -5.86
CA THR A 186 -6.73 14.65 -4.62
C THR A 186 -7.49 15.51 -3.60
N ALA A 187 -7.44 15.12 -2.32
CA ALA A 187 -8.09 15.85 -1.25
C ALA A 187 -7.23 16.99 -0.67
N SER A 188 -5.90 16.97 -0.89
CA SER A 188 -4.97 17.98 -0.36
C SER A 188 -4.68 19.11 -1.33
N ILE A 189 -4.81 18.86 -2.65
CA ILE A 189 -4.36 19.78 -3.69
C ILE A 189 -5.58 20.40 -4.37
N SER A 190 -5.55 21.72 -4.53
CA SER A 190 -6.60 22.42 -5.28
C SER A 190 -6.49 22.10 -6.78
N PRO A 191 -7.59 21.77 -7.45
CA PRO A 191 -7.65 21.67 -8.91
C PRO A 191 -7.69 23.05 -9.60
N ASP A 192 -7.96 24.13 -8.84
CA ASP A 192 -8.03 25.51 -9.34
C ASP A 192 -6.89 26.34 -8.76
N VAL A 193 -6.06 26.88 -9.65
CA VAL A 193 -4.91 27.75 -9.27
C VAL A 193 -5.37 29.04 -8.60
N ASN A 194 -6.58 29.53 -8.90
CA ASN A 194 -7.11 30.77 -8.36
C ASN A 194 -7.92 30.57 -7.06
N ASP A 195 -8.28 29.34 -6.74
CA ASP A 195 -8.96 29.01 -5.49
C ASP A 195 -8.20 27.90 -4.72
N PRO A 196 -7.29 28.25 -3.81
CA PRO A 196 -6.54 27.27 -3.02
C PRO A 196 -7.42 26.39 -2.12
N GLY A 197 -8.67 26.80 -1.87
CA GLY A 197 -9.65 26.06 -1.08
C GLY A 197 -10.46 25.04 -1.87
N ALA A 198 -10.47 25.14 -3.20
CA ALA A 198 -11.24 24.23 -4.05
C ALA A 198 -10.77 22.77 -3.91
N ARG A 199 -11.74 21.86 -3.89
CA ARG A 199 -11.50 20.40 -3.91
C ARG A 199 -12.49 19.76 -4.87
N ASN A 200 -12.04 18.75 -5.61
CA ASN A 200 -12.89 17.98 -6.53
C ASN A 200 -13.26 16.60 -5.98
N VAL A 201 -12.85 16.32 -4.75
CA VAL A 201 -13.22 15.12 -4.00
C VAL A 201 -13.13 15.40 -2.51
N SER A 202 -14.04 14.87 -1.74
CA SER A 202 -14.03 14.91 -0.28
C SER A 202 -13.35 13.67 0.32
N PHE A 203 -12.95 13.76 1.59
CA PHE A 203 -12.44 12.63 2.34
C PHE A 203 -13.44 11.46 2.39
N GLU A 204 -14.72 11.77 2.58
CA GLU A 204 -15.78 10.76 2.68
C GLU A 204 -16.03 10.03 1.35
N GLU A 205 -15.95 10.71 0.22
CA GLU A 205 -16.06 10.08 -1.10
C GLU A 205 -14.87 9.15 -1.35
N LEU A 206 -13.66 9.57 -1.01
CA LEU A 206 -12.46 8.73 -1.07
C LEU A 206 -12.60 7.51 -0.17
N ARG A 207 -12.97 7.72 1.11
CA ARG A 207 -13.17 6.65 2.08
C ARG A 207 -14.16 5.62 1.58
N ALA A 208 -15.33 6.06 1.11
CA ALA A 208 -16.38 5.15 0.61
C ALA A 208 -15.90 4.35 -0.60
N SER A 209 -15.18 5.00 -1.53
CA SER A 209 -14.63 4.35 -2.73
C SER A 209 -13.56 3.31 -2.39
N TYR A 210 -12.65 3.63 -1.46
CA TYR A 210 -11.65 2.67 -1.00
C TYR A 210 -12.26 1.54 -0.16
N HIS A 211 -13.29 1.81 0.64
CA HIS A 211 -13.97 0.77 1.41
C HIS A 211 -14.62 -0.28 0.51
N GLU A 212 -15.30 0.14 -0.56
CA GLU A 212 -15.86 -0.74 -1.59
C GLU A 212 -14.76 -1.60 -2.24
N GLN A 213 -13.61 -0.99 -2.57
CA GLN A 213 -12.45 -1.68 -3.14
C GLN A 213 -11.88 -2.74 -2.16
N VAL A 214 -11.66 -2.37 -0.91
CA VAL A 214 -11.15 -3.28 0.15
C VAL A 214 -12.06 -4.49 0.32
N GLN A 215 -13.38 -4.28 0.41
CA GLN A 215 -14.34 -5.38 0.54
C GLN A 215 -14.22 -6.36 -0.63
N ALA A 216 -14.19 -5.87 -1.86
CA ALA A 216 -14.11 -6.71 -3.05
C ALA A 216 -12.77 -7.48 -3.13
N LEU A 217 -11.65 -6.81 -2.82
CA LEU A 217 -10.32 -7.43 -2.79
C LEU A 217 -10.25 -8.57 -1.75
N VAL A 218 -10.71 -8.31 -0.53
CA VAL A 218 -10.70 -9.33 0.54
C VAL A 218 -11.63 -10.49 0.21
N GLN A 219 -12.82 -10.21 -0.33
CA GLN A 219 -13.73 -11.26 -0.83
C GLN A 219 -13.12 -12.06 -1.98
N GLY A 220 -12.28 -11.44 -2.81
CA GLY A 220 -11.56 -12.07 -3.92
C GLY A 220 -10.39 -12.95 -3.47
N GLY A 221 -9.97 -12.88 -2.20
CA GLY A 221 -8.97 -13.78 -1.63
C GLY A 221 -7.57 -13.20 -1.54
N VAL A 222 -7.40 -11.88 -1.45
CA VAL A 222 -6.08 -11.27 -1.20
C VAL A 222 -5.56 -11.62 0.21
N ASP A 223 -4.25 -11.68 0.35
CA ASP A 223 -3.54 -11.99 1.59
C ASP A 223 -3.09 -10.72 2.33
N VAL A 224 -2.81 -9.66 1.60
CA VAL A 224 -2.22 -8.40 2.07
C VAL A 224 -2.95 -7.24 1.39
N LEU A 225 -3.11 -6.11 2.06
CA LEU A 225 -3.58 -4.87 1.46
C LEU A 225 -2.37 -3.94 1.21
N LEU A 226 -2.19 -3.52 -0.05
CA LEU A 226 -1.10 -2.67 -0.48
C LEU A 226 -1.65 -1.28 -0.85
N VAL A 227 -1.40 -0.27 -0.01
CA VAL A 227 -1.68 1.12 -0.35
C VAL A 227 -0.43 1.73 -0.96
N GLU A 228 -0.44 1.95 -2.26
CA GLU A 228 0.79 2.22 -3.00
C GLU A 228 0.78 3.52 -3.82
N THR A 229 1.98 3.91 -4.26
CA THR A 229 2.22 5.08 -5.12
C THR A 229 1.61 6.35 -4.53
N ILE A 230 1.71 6.46 -3.20
CA ILE A 230 1.10 7.55 -2.45
C ILE A 230 1.86 8.84 -2.73
N PHE A 231 1.18 9.81 -3.33
CA PHE A 231 1.67 11.16 -3.51
C PHE A 231 0.83 12.22 -2.75
N ASP A 232 -0.32 11.82 -2.20
CA ASP A 232 -1.16 12.63 -1.30
C ASP A 232 -1.47 11.88 -0.01
N THR A 233 -0.97 12.39 1.12
CA THR A 233 -1.16 11.74 2.43
C THR A 233 -2.60 11.74 2.92
N LEU A 234 -3.44 12.71 2.50
CA LEU A 234 -4.84 12.73 2.91
C LEU A 234 -5.65 11.66 2.16
N ASN A 235 -5.35 11.44 0.87
CA ASN A 235 -5.91 10.30 0.12
C ASN A 235 -5.50 8.96 0.77
N ALA A 236 -4.21 8.82 1.13
CA ALA A 236 -3.73 7.64 1.82
C ALA A 236 -4.45 7.40 3.16
N LYS A 237 -4.70 8.46 3.94
CA LYS A 237 -5.46 8.36 5.20
C LYS A 237 -6.90 7.94 4.97
N ALA A 238 -7.53 8.35 3.88
CA ALA A 238 -8.87 7.88 3.53
C ALA A 238 -8.88 6.37 3.22
N ALA A 239 -7.87 5.87 2.49
CA ALA A 239 -7.72 4.45 2.24
C ALA A 239 -7.44 3.65 3.53
N LEU A 240 -6.54 4.14 4.39
CA LEU A 240 -6.22 3.49 5.67
C LEU A 240 -7.40 3.49 6.63
N PHE A 241 -8.20 4.55 6.65
CA PHE A 241 -9.42 4.62 7.44
C PHE A 241 -10.46 3.60 6.93
N ALA A 242 -10.64 3.50 5.63
CA ALA A 242 -11.52 2.51 5.01
C ALA A 242 -11.10 1.06 5.32
N ILE A 243 -9.80 0.79 5.37
CA ILE A 243 -9.26 -0.52 5.77
C ILE A 243 -9.57 -0.80 7.24
N ASP A 244 -9.40 0.17 8.13
CA ASP A 244 -9.65 0.02 9.57
C ASP A 244 -11.15 -0.22 9.84
N GLU A 245 -12.04 0.54 9.20
CA GLU A 245 -13.50 0.30 9.24
C GLU A 245 -13.85 -1.13 8.80
N PHE A 246 -13.23 -1.60 7.71
CA PHE A 246 -13.47 -2.96 7.23
C PHE A 246 -13.00 -4.00 8.26
N PHE A 247 -11.83 -3.81 8.87
CA PHE A 247 -11.32 -4.71 9.89
C PHE A 247 -12.21 -4.74 11.14
N GLU A 248 -12.68 -3.57 11.59
CA GLU A 248 -13.61 -3.47 12.72
C GLU A 248 -14.95 -4.17 12.42
N ALA A 249 -15.49 -3.97 11.22
CA ALA A 249 -16.79 -4.53 10.84
C ALA A 249 -16.75 -6.04 10.58
N SER A 250 -15.66 -6.56 9.98
CA SER A 250 -15.55 -7.96 9.57
C SER A 250 -14.90 -8.87 10.62
N GLY A 251 -14.12 -8.30 11.53
CA GLY A 251 -13.24 -9.06 12.43
C GLY A 251 -12.01 -9.67 11.73
N GLU A 252 -11.85 -9.46 10.42
CA GLU A 252 -10.63 -9.82 9.69
C GLU A 252 -9.55 -8.76 9.92
N ARG A 253 -8.28 -9.17 9.91
CA ARG A 253 -7.13 -8.27 9.92
C ARG A 253 -6.03 -8.82 9.03
N LEU A 254 -5.83 -8.18 7.90
CA LEU A 254 -4.77 -8.51 6.96
C LEU A 254 -3.53 -7.64 7.24
N PRO A 255 -2.32 -8.11 6.91
CA PRO A 255 -1.16 -7.22 6.85
C PRO A 255 -1.38 -6.07 5.88
N ILE A 256 -0.89 -4.88 6.24
CA ILE A 256 -0.92 -3.70 5.39
C ILE A 256 0.52 -3.37 4.97
N ILE A 257 0.75 -3.14 3.70
CA ILE A 257 1.97 -2.53 3.16
C ILE A 257 1.62 -1.15 2.65
N ILE A 258 2.43 -0.15 3.00
CA ILE A 258 2.22 1.24 2.57
C ILE A 258 3.44 1.68 1.76
N SER A 259 3.23 2.23 0.57
CA SER A 259 4.32 2.67 -0.30
C SER A 259 4.07 4.07 -0.86
N GLY A 260 5.01 4.98 -0.59
CA GLY A 260 4.98 6.36 -1.08
C GLY A 260 5.75 6.52 -2.39
N THR A 261 5.49 7.62 -3.08
CA THR A 261 6.26 7.98 -4.28
C THR A 261 6.83 9.38 -4.15
N VAL A 262 8.16 9.48 -4.28
CA VAL A 262 8.87 10.77 -4.25
C VAL A 262 8.79 11.37 -5.65
N THR A 263 8.13 12.53 -5.76
CA THR A 263 7.77 13.12 -7.05
C THR A 263 8.70 14.22 -7.53
N ASP A 264 9.60 14.68 -6.67
CA ASP A 264 10.52 15.76 -7.02
C ASP A 264 11.94 15.57 -6.47
N ALA A 265 12.89 16.37 -6.99
CA ALA A 265 14.28 16.33 -6.60
C ALA A 265 14.54 16.83 -5.16
N SER A 266 13.56 17.46 -4.50
CA SER A 266 13.66 17.86 -3.09
C SER A 266 13.37 16.72 -2.11
N GLY A 267 12.99 15.54 -2.61
CA GLY A 267 12.68 14.37 -1.80
C GLY A 267 11.31 14.41 -1.15
N ARG A 268 10.38 15.11 -1.78
CA ARG A 268 9.00 15.25 -1.28
C ARG A 268 8.03 14.49 -2.16
N ILE A 269 6.96 14.01 -1.53
CA ILE A 269 5.76 13.57 -2.25
C ILE A 269 4.97 14.82 -2.69
N LEU A 270 4.02 14.70 -3.60
CA LEU A 270 3.33 15.82 -4.22
C LEU A 270 2.58 16.71 -3.19
N SER A 271 2.03 16.14 -2.13
CA SER A 271 1.40 16.91 -1.03
C SER A 271 2.40 17.56 -0.06
N GLY A 272 3.71 17.51 -0.36
CA GLY A 272 4.77 18.30 0.28
C GLY A 272 5.54 17.62 1.42
N GLN A 273 5.16 16.42 1.86
CA GLN A 273 5.83 15.71 2.95
C GLN A 273 7.18 15.14 2.49
N THR A 274 8.21 15.27 3.33
CA THR A 274 9.43 14.47 3.22
C THR A 274 9.13 13.01 3.56
N VAL A 275 10.04 12.10 3.25
CA VAL A 275 9.87 10.66 3.53
C VAL A 275 9.64 10.40 5.03
N THR A 276 10.37 11.09 5.90
CA THR A 276 10.15 11.01 7.36
C THR A 276 8.77 11.53 7.76
N ALA A 277 8.33 12.67 7.21
CA ALA A 277 7.00 13.22 7.49
C ALA A 277 5.88 12.32 6.93
N PHE A 278 6.07 11.72 5.77
CA PHE A 278 5.18 10.71 5.21
C PHE A 278 5.03 9.52 6.15
N TRP A 279 6.13 8.93 6.62
CA TRP A 279 6.09 7.84 7.59
C TRP A 279 5.28 8.22 8.84
N HIS A 280 5.56 9.37 9.45
CA HIS A 280 4.81 9.82 10.63
C HIS A 280 3.33 10.07 10.36
N SER A 281 2.95 10.39 9.13
CA SER A 281 1.55 10.59 8.74
C SER A 281 0.74 9.29 8.70
N VAL A 282 1.39 8.14 8.39
CA VAL A 282 0.71 6.86 8.13
C VAL A 282 1.03 5.76 9.15
N ARG A 283 2.04 5.92 10.01
CA ARG A 283 2.46 4.89 10.97
C ARG A 283 1.38 4.44 11.97
N HIS A 284 0.36 5.27 12.19
CA HIS A 284 -0.77 4.93 13.07
C HIS A 284 -1.56 3.70 12.58
N ALA A 285 -1.52 3.38 11.28
CA ALA A 285 -2.12 2.18 10.72
C ALA A 285 -1.37 0.89 11.07
N GLN A 286 -0.23 0.99 11.76
CA GLN A 286 0.64 -0.14 12.14
C GLN A 286 0.94 -1.08 10.96
N PRO A 287 1.50 -0.57 9.83
CA PRO A 287 1.72 -1.39 8.66
C PRO A 287 2.80 -2.46 8.91
N LEU A 288 2.67 -3.61 8.25
CA LEU A 288 3.70 -4.65 8.22
C LEU A 288 4.99 -4.10 7.59
N ALA A 289 4.85 -3.37 6.49
CA ALA A 289 5.97 -2.74 5.82
C ALA A 289 5.61 -1.32 5.36
N ILE A 290 6.63 -0.47 5.34
CA ILE A 290 6.61 0.87 4.74
C ILE A 290 7.66 0.93 3.64
N GLY A 291 7.39 1.63 2.55
CA GLY A 291 8.34 1.68 1.44
C GLY A 291 8.15 2.83 0.48
N LEU A 292 8.90 2.73 -0.60
CA LEU A 292 8.84 3.66 -1.73
C LEU A 292 8.78 2.87 -3.04
N ASN A 293 8.02 3.39 -3.99
CA ASN A 293 7.94 2.85 -5.35
C ASN A 293 7.77 3.95 -6.38
N CYS A 294 7.97 3.59 -7.64
CA CYS A 294 7.71 4.43 -8.80
C CYS A 294 8.49 5.76 -8.83
N ALA A 295 8.22 6.59 -9.84
CA ALA A 295 8.83 7.89 -10.15
C ALA A 295 10.35 7.85 -10.39
N LEU A 296 11.11 7.13 -9.57
CA LEU A 296 12.56 7.09 -9.57
C LEU A 296 13.09 5.69 -9.88
N GLY A 297 14.26 5.61 -10.52
CA GLY A 297 15.09 4.40 -10.54
C GLY A 297 15.81 4.19 -9.20
N ALA A 298 16.41 3.01 -9.01
CA ALA A 298 17.02 2.61 -7.74
C ALA A 298 18.10 3.59 -7.26
N THR A 299 18.94 4.10 -8.16
CA THR A 299 20.01 5.04 -7.81
C THR A 299 19.48 6.30 -7.13
N LEU A 300 18.44 6.91 -7.70
CA LEU A 300 17.86 8.15 -7.17
C LEU A 300 16.99 7.90 -5.93
N MET A 301 16.43 6.70 -5.78
CA MET A 301 15.62 6.31 -4.63
C MET A 301 16.45 6.00 -3.37
N ARG A 302 17.73 5.66 -3.53
CA ARG A 302 18.64 5.26 -2.44
C ARG A 302 18.62 6.17 -1.21
N PRO A 303 18.83 7.50 -1.31
CA PRO A 303 18.89 8.37 -0.13
C PRO A 303 17.59 8.36 0.65
N TYR A 304 16.48 8.22 -0.01
CA TYR A 304 15.14 8.19 0.59
C TYR A 304 14.84 6.86 1.29
N ILE A 305 15.31 5.74 0.75
CA ILE A 305 15.25 4.43 1.43
C ILE A 305 16.15 4.44 2.69
N GLN A 306 17.33 5.07 2.63
CA GLN A 306 18.18 5.25 3.81
C GLN A 306 17.54 6.14 4.88
N GLU A 307 16.84 7.22 4.48
CA GLU A 307 16.07 8.05 5.40
C GLU A 307 14.94 7.27 6.06
N LEU A 308 14.16 6.52 5.27
CA LEU A 308 13.05 5.71 5.76
C LEU A 308 13.53 4.61 6.71
N ASN A 309 14.66 3.98 6.42
CA ASN A 309 15.29 2.98 7.27
C ASN A 309 15.61 3.52 8.68
N ARG A 310 16.07 4.77 8.77
CA ARG A 310 16.32 5.43 10.06
C ARG A 310 15.03 5.84 10.78
N ALA A 311 14.01 6.27 10.02
CA ALA A 311 12.75 6.76 10.59
C ALA A 311 11.83 5.63 11.08
N ALA A 312 11.92 4.42 10.50
CA ALA A 312 11.05 3.28 10.78
C ALA A 312 11.85 2.04 11.25
N PRO A 313 12.51 2.07 12.44
CA PRO A 313 13.35 0.96 12.90
C PRO A 313 12.55 -0.29 13.28
N ASP A 314 11.27 -0.15 13.56
CA ASP A 314 10.32 -1.15 14.06
C ASP A 314 9.38 -1.74 12.96
N THR A 315 9.61 -1.39 11.70
CA THR A 315 8.74 -1.77 10.57
C THR A 315 9.57 -2.30 9.42
N PHE A 316 9.12 -3.31 8.68
CA PHE A 316 9.81 -3.79 7.49
C PHE A 316 9.85 -2.70 6.41
N ILE A 317 10.88 -2.74 5.54
CA ILE A 317 11.05 -1.79 4.45
C ILE A 317 10.86 -2.48 3.11
N SER A 318 10.01 -1.90 2.25
CA SER A 318 9.83 -2.29 0.86
C SER A 318 10.42 -1.26 -0.11
N CYS A 319 10.94 -1.74 -1.24
CA CYS A 319 11.48 -0.88 -2.30
C CYS A 319 11.29 -1.56 -3.66
N TYR A 320 10.49 -0.93 -4.53
CA TYR A 320 10.28 -1.40 -5.90
C TYR A 320 10.35 -0.21 -6.89
N PRO A 321 11.59 0.12 -7.32
CA PRO A 321 11.85 1.24 -8.21
C PRO A 321 11.43 0.96 -9.65
N ASN A 322 11.37 2.01 -10.46
CA ASN A 322 11.31 1.88 -11.92
C ASN A 322 12.62 1.27 -12.46
N ALA A 323 12.56 0.72 -13.67
CA ALA A 323 13.76 0.30 -14.43
C ALA A 323 14.52 1.54 -14.96
N GLY A 324 15.03 2.35 -14.05
CA GLY A 324 15.68 3.63 -14.35
C GLY A 324 14.70 4.77 -14.63
N LEU A 325 15.06 5.65 -15.54
CA LEU A 325 14.23 6.78 -15.96
C LEU A 325 13.45 6.45 -17.26
N PRO A 326 12.32 7.13 -17.50
CA PRO A 326 11.59 6.97 -18.76
C PRO A 326 12.47 7.26 -19.96
N ASN A 327 12.51 6.33 -20.93
CA ASN A 327 13.23 6.46 -22.18
C ASN A 327 12.36 5.95 -23.34
N PRO A 328 11.77 6.86 -24.15
CA PRO A 328 10.91 6.47 -25.27
C PRO A 328 11.62 5.65 -26.37
N MET A 329 12.95 5.62 -26.36
CA MET A 329 13.76 4.89 -27.33
C MET A 329 14.04 3.44 -26.93
N SER A 330 13.68 3.03 -25.71
CA SER A 330 13.83 1.65 -25.25
C SER A 330 12.57 0.83 -25.50
N ASP A 331 12.71 -0.49 -25.64
CA ASP A 331 11.59 -1.43 -25.87
C ASP A 331 10.60 -1.46 -24.68
N THR A 332 11.04 -1.13 -23.48
CA THR A 332 10.21 -1.07 -22.26
C THR A 332 9.75 0.33 -21.93
N GLY A 333 10.23 1.35 -22.65
CA GLY A 333 10.04 2.76 -22.31
C GLY A 333 10.92 3.25 -21.17
N PHE A 334 11.93 2.48 -20.72
CA PHE A 334 12.83 2.77 -19.59
C PHE A 334 14.28 2.39 -19.90
N ASP A 335 15.25 2.98 -19.13
CA ASP A 335 16.69 2.91 -19.42
C ASP A 335 17.38 1.62 -19.00
N GLU A 336 16.96 1.05 -17.84
CA GLU A 336 17.74 0.03 -17.17
C GLU A 336 17.40 -1.38 -17.66
N THR A 337 18.45 -2.18 -17.83
CA THR A 337 18.32 -3.63 -18.10
C THR A 337 18.13 -4.42 -16.81
N PRO A 338 17.69 -5.70 -16.89
CA PRO A 338 17.58 -6.59 -15.72
C PRO A 338 18.87 -6.66 -14.88
N GLU A 339 20.04 -6.67 -15.50
CA GLU A 339 21.34 -6.75 -14.84
C GLU A 339 21.65 -5.47 -14.04
N VAL A 340 21.32 -4.31 -14.60
CA VAL A 340 21.55 -3.02 -13.94
C VAL A 340 20.62 -2.88 -12.76
N THR A 341 19.31 -3.04 -12.96
CA THR A 341 18.32 -2.91 -11.89
C THR A 341 18.59 -3.91 -10.75
N SER A 342 18.86 -5.19 -11.07
CA SER A 342 19.10 -6.21 -10.05
C SER A 342 20.35 -5.93 -9.22
N ARG A 343 21.43 -5.46 -9.86
CA ARG A 343 22.66 -5.05 -9.16
C ARG A 343 22.38 -3.91 -8.17
N LEU A 344 21.66 -2.87 -8.60
CA LEU A 344 21.35 -1.71 -7.77
C LEU A 344 20.44 -2.07 -6.59
N VAL A 345 19.43 -2.90 -6.82
CA VAL A 345 18.53 -3.39 -5.76
C VAL A 345 19.28 -4.30 -4.78
N ALA A 346 20.18 -5.15 -5.27
CA ALA A 346 21.02 -5.99 -4.40
C ALA A 346 21.97 -5.19 -3.51
N GLU A 347 22.40 -3.99 -3.92
CA GLU A 347 23.17 -3.10 -3.05
C GLU A 347 22.37 -2.66 -1.82
N PHE A 348 21.07 -2.36 -1.97
CA PHE A 348 20.19 -2.06 -0.82
C PHE A 348 20.09 -3.24 0.15
N ALA A 349 19.98 -4.44 -0.41
CA ALA A 349 19.94 -5.67 0.38
C ALA A 349 21.27 -5.92 1.13
N LYS A 350 22.42 -5.76 0.48
CA LYS A 350 23.75 -5.90 1.09
C LYS A 350 23.99 -4.90 2.22
N GLU A 351 23.43 -3.71 2.11
CA GLU A 351 23.49 -2.68 3.16
C GLU A 351 22.47 -2.90 4.28
N GLY A 352 21.62 -3.94 4.19
CA GLY A 352 20.59 -4.22 5.18
C GLY A 352 19.50 -3.16 5.24
N LEU A 353 19.12 -2.57 4.10
CA LEU A 353 18.13 -1.49 4.03
C LEU A 353 16.71 -1.97 3.77
N VAL A 354 16.51 -3.17 3.21
CA VAL A 354 15.23 -3.65 2.69
C VAL A 354 14.87 -5.06 3.15
N ASN A 355 13.58 -5.35 3.14
CA ASN A 355 13.01 -6.68 3.42
C ASN A 355 12.18 -7.20 2.24
N ILE A 356 11.57 -6.28 1.47
CA ILE A 356 10.78 -6.57 0.28
C ILE A 356 11.36 -5.77 -0.86
N VAL A 357 11.63 -6.42 -1.97
CA VAL A 357 12.13 -5.78 -3.19
C VAL A 357 11.32 -6.24 -4.39
N GLY A 358 11.24 -5.41 -5.41
CA GLY A 358 10.53 -5.71 -6.66
C GLY A 358 10.83 -4.67 -7.70
N GLY A 359 9.91 -4.50 -8.64
CA GLY A 359 10.03 -3.49 -9.67
C GLY A 359 8.71 -2.78 -9.96
N CYS A 360 8.80 -1.53 -10.40
CA CYS A 360 7.68 -0.73 -10.87
C CYS A 360 7.82 -0.50 -12.40
N CYS A 361 7.43 0.66 -12.91
CA CYS A 361 7.38 0.93 -14.34
C CYS A 361 8.66 0.51 -15.09
N GLY A 362 8.49 -0.09 -16.26
CA GLY A 362 9.58 -0.61 -17.11
C GLY A 362 10.10 -1.99 -16.73
N THR A 363 9.78 -2.51 -15.53
CA THR A 363 10.25 -3.84 -15.13
C THR A 363 9.42 -4.96 -15.75
N THR A 364 10.07 -6.08 -16.03
CA THR A 364 9.53 -7.26 -16.69
C THR A 364 9.86 -8.51 -15.88
N PRO A 365 9.33 -9.70 -16.22
CA PRO A 365 9.72 -10.95 -15.59
C PRO A 365 11.24 -11.18 -15.55
N ASP A 366 11.98 -10.73 -16.58
CA ASP A 366 13.44 -10.86 -16.59
C ASP A 366 14.10 -10.00 -15.51
N HIS A 367 13.60 -8.78 -15.29
CA HIS A 367 14.05 -7.93 -14.19
C HIS A 367 13.80 -8.61 -12.83
N ILE A 368 12.60 -9.14 -12.62
CA ILE A 368 12.23 -9.81 -11.37
C ILE A 368 13.05 -11.08 -11.15
N GLY A 369 13.30 -11.86 -12.22
CA GLY A 369 14.17 -13.03 -12.16
C GLY A 369 15.61 -12.68 -11.77
N ALA A 370 16.15 -11.63 -12.35
CA ALA A 370 17.49 -11.13 -12.01
C ALA A 370 17.56 -10.60 -10.57
N ILE A 371 16.54 -9.83 -10.12
CA ILE A 371 16.43 -9.38 -8.72
C ILE A 371 16.36 -10.57 -7.77
N HIS A 372 15.48 -11.53 -8.05
CA HIS A 372 15.33 -12.74 -7.21
C HIS A 372 16.66 -13.48 -7.04
N GLN A 373 17.40 -13.72 -8.13
CA GLN A 373 18.71 -14.36 -8.07
C GLN A 373 19.73 -13.56 -7.26
N ALA A 374 19.75 -12.24 -7.44
CA ALA A 374 20.71 -11.36 -6.78
C ALA A 374 20.48 -11.21 -5.27
N VAL A 375 19.23 -11.29 -4.80
CA VAL A 375 18.91 -11.13 -3.37
C VAL A 375 18.75 -12.46 -2.63
N ALA A 376 18.58 -13.59 -3.31
CA ALA A 376 18.35 -14.90 -2.69
C ALA A 376 19.40 -15.28 -1.63
N PRO A 377 20.73 -15.00 -1.79
CA PRO A 377 21.74 -15.33 -0.78
C PRO A 377 21.84 -14.28 0.34
N LEU A 378 21.07 -13.20 0.29
CA LEU A 378 21.22 -12.07 1.20
C LEU A 378 20.16 -12.11 2.31
N ALA A 379 20.57 -11.67 3.50
CA ALA A 379 19.66 -11.53 4.64
C ALA A 379 18.83 -10.23 4.49
N GLY A 380 17.58 -10.29 4.93
CA GLY A 380 16.75 -9.10 5.04
C GLY A 380 17.25 -8.16 6.15
N ARG A 381 16.76 -6.92 6.09
CA ARG A 381 16.97 -5.92 7.13
C ARG A 381 16.49 -6.44 8.49
N ARG A 382 17.27 -6.24 9.53
CA ARG A 382 16.86 -6.54 10.91
C ARG A 382 15.89 -5.48 11.42
N VAL A 383 14.72 -5.90 11.86
CA VAL A 383 13.70 -5.03 12.45
C VAL A 383 13.80 -5.11 13.97
N GLN A 384 13.81 -3.94 14.63
CA GLN A 384 13.91 -3.86 16.09
C GLN A 384 12.50 -3.83 16.70
N ARG A 385 12.16 -4.84 17.50
CA ARG A 385 10.89 -4.91 18.26
C ARG A 385 9.63 -4.62 17.42
N PRO A 386 9.40 -5.38 16.37
CA PRO A 386 8.20 -5.17 15.55
C PRO A 386 6.94 -5.44 16.39
N TYR A 387 5.95 -4.56 16.29
CA TYR A 387 4.69 -4.64 17.07
C TYR A 387 3.80 -5.85 16.72
N PHE A 388 4.13 -6.58 15.67
CA PHE A 388 3.47 -7.84 15.28
C PHE A 388 4.22 -9.09 15.79
N TYR A 389 5.27 -8.93 16.61
CA TYR A 389 6.07 -10.04 17.11
C TYR A 389 5.73 -10.38 18.55
N LYS A 390 5.39 -11.66 18.79
CA LYS A 390 5.22 -12.20 20.13
C LYS A 390 6.62 -12.50 20.70
N GLU A 391 7.02 -11.82 21.78
CA GLU A 391 8.16 -12.30 22.56
C GLU A 391 7.81 -13.73 23.02
N THR A 392 8.54 -14.75 22.51
CA THR A 392 8.51 -16.08 23.08
C THR A 392 9.11 -15.96 24.46
N ALA A 393 8.28 -16.20 25.49
CA ALA A 393 8.69 -16.24 26.87
C ALA A 393 9.73 -17.35 27.10
#